data_81f29d7fadd2d200c9fedcfa1edb0f32
#
_entry.id   81f29d7fadd2d200c9fedcfa1edb0f32
#
_cell.length_a   1.000
_cell.length_b   1.000
_cell.length_c   1.000
_cell.angle_alpha   90.00
_cell.angle_beta   90.00
_cell.angle_gamma   90.00
#
_symmetry.space_group_name_H-M   'P 1'
#
loop_
_entity.id
_entity.type
_entity.pdbx_description
1 polymer ?
#
loop_
_entity_poly.entity_id
_entity_poly.type
_entity_poly.pdbx_seq_one_letter_code
_entity_poly.pdbx_strand_id
1 'polypeptide(L)'
;MAKLTHIDDKGQARMVDVGDKAVTSRTAIAEAVIAMQPQTLRMIIEGGHKKGDVFAVARIAGIQAAKKCADLIPLCHPLQLSSVQVELSTDEKASEVRIQATCKLNGQTGVEMEALTAATVAALTVYDMCKAVDRGMVIRHVQLLEKAGGKSGQWQRGATGLDS
;
A
#
# COMPACT_ATOMS: atom_id res chain seq x y z
N MET A 1 -25.56 -7.91 -11.18
CA MET A 1 -24.29 -7.35 -11.72
C MET A 1 -23.69 -6.40 -10.70
N ALA A 2 -22.40 -6.53 -10.46
CA ALA A 2 -21.71 -5.64 -9.53
C ALA A 2 -21.72 -4.19 -10.06
N LYS A 3 -22.02 -3.23 -9.19
CA LYS A 3 -22.06 -1.79 -9.52
C LYS A 3 -20.79 -1.10 -9.02
N LEU A 4 -20.27 -0.16 -9.80
CA LEU A 4 -19.23 0.74 -9.37
C LEU A 4 -19.78 1.73 -8.35
N THR A 5 -19.25 1.74 -7.12
CA THR A 5 -19.81 2.53 -6.02
C THR A 5 -19.54 4.04 -6.14
N HIS A 6 -18.47 4.43 -6.82
CA HIS A 6 -18.08 5.82 -7.00
C HIS A 6 -18.70 6.49 -8.24
N ILE A 7 -19.57 5.78 -8.96
CA ILE A 7 -20.28 6.31 -10.12
C ILE A 7 -21.78 6.23 -9.83
N ASP A 8 -22.47 7.35 -9.97
CA ASP A 8 -23.92 7.39 -9.79
C ASP A 8 -24.69 6.90 -11.04
N ASP A 9 -25.99 6.85 -10.95
CA ASP A 9 -26.86 6.36 -12.05
C ASP A 9 -26.82 7.29 -13.29
N LYS A 10 -26.26 8.50 -13.15
CA LYS A 10 -26.04 9.45 -14.24
C LYS A 10 -24.62 9.41 -14.81
N GLY A 11 -23.78 8.50 -14.33
CA GLY A 11 -22.40 8.36 -14.76
C GLY A 11 -21.43 9.38 -14.14
N GLN A 12 -21.84 10.07 -13.08
CA GLN A 12 -21.01 11.08 -12.41
C GLN A 12 -20.25 10.47 -11.25
N ALA A 13 -19.00 10.92 -11.08
CA ALA A 13 -18.16 10.52 -9.97
C ALA A 13 -18.68 11.10 -8.64
N ARG A 14 -18.64 10.29 -7.61
CA ARG A 14 -19.04 10.71 -6.25
C ARG A 14 -18.24 9.98 -5.16
N MET A 15 -18.04 10.67 -4.04
CA MET A 15 -17.62 10.02 -2.81
C MET A 15 -18.83 9.30 -2.20
N VAL A 16 -18.65 8.03 -1.82
CA VAL A 16 -19.75 7.21 -1.28
C VAL A 16 -20.17 7.74 0.10
N ASP A 17 -21.48 7.84 0.34
CA ASP A 17 -22.01 8.14 1.67
C ASP A 17 -21.90 6.89 2.56
N VAL A 18 -21.12 6.98 3.64
CA VAL A 18 -20.90 5.91 4.60
C VAL A 18 -21.53 6.22 5.97
N GLY A 19 -22.35 7.30 6.04
CA GLY A 19 -22.93 7.77 7.29
C GLY A 19 -23.77 6.75 8.03
N ASP A 20 -24.45 5.85 7.29
CA ASP A 20 -25.32 4.80 7.87
C ASP A 20 -24.56 3.49 8.15
N LYS A 21 -23.28 3.39 7.80
CA LYS A 21 -22.51 2.19 8.10
C LYS A 21 -22.10 2.13 9.57
N ALA A 22 -22.11 0.93 10.12
CA ALA A 22 -21.65 0.69 11.49
C ALA A 22 -20.16 0.97 11.63
N VAL A 23 -19.77 1.52 12.78
CA VAL A 23 -18.38 1.63 13.18
C VAL A 23 -17.88 0.26 13.61
N THR A 24 -16.94 -0.31 12.87
CA THR A 24 -16.35 -1.61 13.14
C THR A 24 -14.84 -1.53 13.08
N SER A 25 -14.16 -2.50 13.71
CA SER A 25 -12.71 -2.68 13.54
C SER A 25 -12.43 -3.12 12.12
N ARG A 26 -11.51 -2.43 11.44
CA ARG A 26 -11.14 -2.70 10.06
C ARG A 26 -9.65 -2.80 9.92
N THR A 27 -9.22 -3.78 9.14
CA THR A 27 -7.80 -4.03 8.84
C THR A 27 -7.66 -4.27 7.34
N ALA A 28 -6.57 -3.77 6.78
CA ALA A 28 -6.17 -4.10 5.41
C ALA A 28 -4.67 -4.31 5.37
N ILE A 29 -4.24 -5.27 4.57
CA ILE A 29 -2.84 -5.59 4.31
C ILE A 29 -2.61 -5.53 2.81
N ALA A 30 -1.65 -4.72 2.39
CA ALA A 30 -1.24 -4.58 0.99
C ALA A 30 0.24 -4.90 0.84
N GLU A 31 0.61 -5.27 -0.37
CA GLU A 31 1.98 -5.59 -0.74
C GLU A 31 2.40 -4.82 -1.98
N ALA A 32 3.66 -4.42 -2.03
CA ALA A 32 4.33 -3.98 -3.24
C ALA A 32 5.67 -4.69 -3.36
N VAL A 33 6.11 -4.95 -4.58
CA VAL A 33 7.41 -5.56 -4.87
C VAL A 33 8.15 -4.68 -5.85
N ILE A 34 9.40 -4.34 -5.54
CA ILE A 34 10.29 -3.63 -6.46
C ILE A 34 11.49 -4.51 -6.79
N ALA A 35 11.68 -4.76 -8.08
CA ALA A 35 12.79 -5.52 -8.62
C ALA A 35 13.94 -4.59 -9.01
N MET A 36 15.16 -5.05 -8.82
CA MET A 36 16.36 -4.27 -9.05
C MET A 36 17.54 -5.15 -9.45
N GLN A 37 18.65 -4.52 -9.84
CA GLN A 37 19.88 -5.24 -10.07
C GLN A 37 20.41 -5.84 -8.74
N PRO A 38 21.07 -7.01 -8.78
CA PRO A 38 21.61 -7.63 -7.56
C PRO A 38 22.61 -6.71 -6.84
N GLN A 39 23.37 -5.91 -7.56
CA GLN A 39 24.29 -4.96 -6.97
C GLN A 39 23.54 -3.87 -6.17
N THR A 40 22.42 -3.39 -6.68
CA THR A 40 21.59 -2.39 -6.01
C THR A 40 21.05 -2.94 -4.69
N LEU A 41 20.56 -4.17 -4.70
CA LEU A 41 20.05 -4.84 -3.50
C LEU A 41 21.16 -5.01 -2.46
N ARG A 42 22.36 -5.42 -2.87
CA ARG A 42 23.51 -5.51 -1.95
C ARG A 42 23.83 -4.17 -1.30
N MET A 43 23.81 -3.07 -2.07
CA MET A 43 24.03 -1.73 -1.51
C MET A 43 22.99 -1.35 -0.44
N ILE A 44 21.74 -1.74 -0.63
CA ILE A 44 20.69 -1.52 0.37
C ILE A 44 21.00 -2.33 1.63
N ILE A 45 21.30 -3.61 1.49
CA ILE A 45 21.58 -4.53 2.60
C ILE A 45 22.82 -4.07 3.40
N GLU A 46 23.86 -3.65 2.71
CA GLU A 46 25.11 -3.22 3.32
C GLU A 46 25.06 -1.79 3.88
N GLY A 47 23.97 -1.05 3.62
CA GLY A 47 23.79 0.32 4.11
C GLY A 47 24.70 1.36 3.43
N GLY A 48 25.25 1.07 2.26
CA GLY A 48 26.20 1.93 1.54
C GLY A 48 25.60 3.11 0.78
N HIS A 49 24.33 3.44 0.99
CA HIS A 49 23.68 4.54 0.27
C HIS A 49 24.03 5.91 0.85
N LYS A 50 24.40 6.87 -0.02
CA LYS A 50 24.69 8.25 0.36
C LYS A 50 23.47 8.98 0.96
N LYS A 51 22.27 8.58 0.61
CA LYS A 51 21.01 9.15 1.11
C LYS A 51 20.58 8.60 2.48
N GLY A 52 21.36 7.69 3.07
CA GLY A 52 21.07 7.07 4.37
C GLY A 52 20.37 5.73 4.26
N ASP A 53 19.66 5.34 5.31
CA ASP A 53 18.97 4.06 5.40
C ASP A 53 17.73 4.04 4.51
N VAL A 54 17.80 3.32 3.40
CA VAL A 54 16.72 3.23 2.41
C VAL A 54 15.42 2.71 3.05
N PHE A 55 15.50 1.69 3.88
CA PHE A 55 14.31 1.10 4.49
C PHE A 55 13.67 2.01 5.53
N ALA A 56 14.46 2.72 6.32
CA ALA A 56 13.94 3.67 7.29
C ALA A 56 13.19 4.81 6.60
N VAL A 57 13.75 5.38 5.55
CA VAL A 57 13.10 6.46 4.79
C VAL A 57 11.83 5.96 4.08
N ALA A 58 11.89 4.81 3.44
CA ALA A 58 10.74 4.21 2.76
C ALA A 58 9.60 3.88 3.75
N ARG A 59 9.92 3.37 4.93
CA ARG A 59 8.94 3.09 5.99
C ARG A 59 8.20 4.35 6.41
N ILE A 60 8.92 5.40 6.71
CA ILE A 60 8.32 6.70 7.10
C ILE A 60 7.46 7.25 5.98
N ALA A 61 7.94 7.21 4.75
CA ALA A 61 7.18 7.68 3.59
C ALA A 61 5.86 6.91 3.41
N GLY A 62 5.89 5.59 3.59
CA GLY A 62 4.69 4.76 3.52
C GLY A 62 3.69 5.09 4.63
N ILE A 63 4.16 5.28 5.85
CA ILE A 63 3.29 5.69 6.98
C ILE A 63 2.64 7.03 6.70
N GLN A 64 3.41 8.02 6.25
CA GLN A 64 2.88 9.34 5.90
C GLN A 64 1.86 9.25 4.75
N ALA A 65 2.13 8.44 3.75
CA ALA A 65 1.25 8.27 2.60
C ALA A 65 -0.12 7.68 3.02
N ALA A 66 -0.14 6.70 3.92
CA ALA A 66 -1.38 6.18 4.47
C ALA A 66 -2.22 7.28 5.12
N LYS A 67 -1.60 8.14 5.89
CA LYS A 67 -2.26 9.27 6.56
C LYS A 67 -2.78 10.34 5.59
N LYS A 68 -2.21 10.43 4.40
CA LYS A 68 -2.55 11.42 3.38
C LYS A 68 -3.30 10.81 2.19
N CYS A 69 -3.82 9.61 2.33
CA CYS A 69 -4.48 8.89 1.24
C CYS A 69 -5.61 9.73 0.62
N ALA A 70 -6.45 10.36 1.43
CA ALA A 70 -7.55 11.20 0.95
C ALA A 70 -7.09 12.42 0.14
N ASP A 71 -5.88 12.92 0.38
CA ASP A 71 -5.30 14.01 -0.40
C ASP A 71 -4.81 13.55 -1.78
N LEU A 72 -4.53 12.26 -1.93
CA LEU A 72 -3.99 11.66 -3.16
C LEU A 72 -5.05 10.97 -4.00
N ILE A 73 -6.03 10.34 -3.37
CA ILE A 73 -7.10 9.58 -4.01
C ILE A 73 -8.41 10.36 -3.84
N PRO A 74 -8.93 10.96 -4.91
CA PRO A 74 -9.94 12.02 -4.82
C PRO A 74 -11.23 11.65 -4.08
N LEU A 75 -11.69 10.41 -4.23
CA LEU A 75 -12.97 9.97 -3.68
C LEU A 75 -12.82 9.12 -2.41
N CYS A 76 -11.63 9.06 -1.83
CA CYS A 76 -11.40 8.46 -0.52
C CYS A 76 -11.84 9.39 0.60
N HIS A 77 -12.45 8.79 1.62
CA HIS A 77 -12.80 9.52 2.85
C HIS A 77 -11.54 9.81 3.66
N PRO A 78 -11.41 11.00 4.27
CA PRO A 78 -10.35 11.25 5.24
C PRO A 78 -10.59 10.37 6.48
N LEU A 79 -9.59 9.58 6.86
CA LEU A 79 -9.71 8.60 7.93
C LEU A 79 -8.69 8.86 9.02
N GLN A 80 -9.10 8.63 10.27
CA GLN A 80 -8.22 8.63 11.41
C GLN A 80 -7.75 7.20 11.69
N LEU A 81 -6.54 6.87 11.23
CA LEU A 81 -5.97 5.55 11.39
C LEU A 81 -5.50 5.33 12.84
N SER A 82 -5.79 4.15 13.39
CA SER A 82 -5.29 3.76 14.70
C SER A 82 -3.90 3.11 14.64
N SER A 83 -3.55 2.50 13.51
CA SER A 83 -2.25 1.87 13.31
C SER A 83 -1.88 1.84 11.83
N VAL A 84 -0.62 2.12 11.55
CA VAL A 84 0.00 1.93 10.24
C VAL A 84 1.35 1.25 10.47
N GLN A 85 1.55 0.08 9.88
CA GLN A 85 2.82 -0.63 9.91
C GLN A 85 3.29 -0.86 8.48
N VAL A 86 4.56 -0.56 8.23
CA VAL A 86 5.21 -0.80 6.94
C VAL A 86 6.47 -1.62 7.20
N GLU A 87 6.50 -2.83 6.66
CA GLU A 87 7.61 -3.74 6.77
C GLU A 87 8.26 -3.95 5.42
N LEU A 88 9.59 -3.87 5.38
CA LEU A 88 10.37 -4.11 4.18
C LEU A 88 11.29 -5.31 4.41
N SER A 89 11.35 -6.17 3.42
CA SER A 89 12.22 -7.35 3.43
C SER A 89 12.90 -7.51 2.07
N THR A 90 13.97 -8.27 2.03
CA THR A 90 14.74 -8.54 0.83
C THR A 90 14.59 -9.98 0.39
N ASP A 91 14.50 -10.18 -0.92
CA ASP A 91 14.64 -11.48 -1.56
C ASP A 91 15.87 -11.43 -2.46
N GLU A 92 17.00 -11.91 -1.95
CA GLU A 92 18.27 -11.87 -2.69
C GLU A 92 18.24 -12.76 -3.93
N LYS A 93 17.53 -13.87 -3.89
CA LYS A 93 17.42 -14.80 -5.01
C LYS A 93 16.66 -14.20 -6.19
N ALA A 94 15.57 -13.49 -5.90
CA ALA A 94 14.77 -12.79 -6.91
C ALA A 94 15.27 -11.38 -7.20
N SER A 95 16.20 -10.87 -6.41
CA SER A 95 16.68 -9.48 -6.48
C SER A 95 15.56 -8.45 -6.31
N GLU A 96 14.81 -8.59 -5.25
CA GLU A 96 13.62 -7.80 -4.96
C GLU A 96 13.61 -7.28 -3.52
N VAL A 97 12.99 -6.12 -3.35
CA VAL A 97 12.51 -5.64 -2.06
C VAL A 97 11.00 -5.83 -2.02
N ARG A 98 10.54 -6.47 -0.97
CA ARG A 98 9.12 -6.72 -0.71
C ARG A 98 8.65 -5.81 0.41
N ILE A 99 7.53 -5.15 0.20
CA ILE A 99 6.96 -4.19 1.13
C ILE A 99 5.57 -4.67 1.50
N GLN A 100 5.29 -4.73 2.80
CA GLN A 100 3.97 -5.07 3.31
C GLN A 100 3.48 -3.96 4.22
N ALA A 101 2.33 -3.39 3.89
CA ALA A 101 1.69 -2.32 4.67
C ALA A 101 0.41 -2.84 5.31
N THR A 102 0.28 -2.61 6.62
CA THR A 102 -0.91 -2.97 7.39
C THR A 102 -1.50 -1.71 8.00
N CYS A 103 -2.78 -1.45 7.70
CA CYS A 103 -3.52 -0.32 8.25
C CYS A 103 -4.72 -0.82 9.06
N LYS A 104 -5.00 -0.15 10.17
CA LYS A 104 -6.12 -0.45 11.05
C LYS A 104 -6.83 0.81 11.48
N LEU A 105 -8.14 0.72 11.63
CA LEU A 105 -8.97 1.74 12.30
C LEU A 105 -10.26 1.13 12.81
N ASN A 106 -10.93 1.90 13.66
CA ASN A 106 -12.36 1.71 13.96
C ASN A 106 -13.13 2.77 13.18
N GLY A 107 -13.96 2.36 12.23
CA GLY A 107 -14.63 3.30 11.36
C GLY A 107 -15.71 2.70 10.49
N GLN A 108 -16.31 3.53 9.66
CA GLN A 108 -17.44 3.22 8.80
C GLN A 108 -17.06 2.76 7.41
N THR A 109 -15.79 2.84 7.06
CA THR A 109 -15.27 2.39 5.78
C THR A 109 -13.96 1.61 5.94
N GLY A 110 -13.61 0.81 4.93
CA GLY A 110 -12.36 0.04 4.92
C GLY A 110 -11.12 0.91 4.73
N VAL A 111 -9.97 0.30 4.91
CA VAL A 111 -8.65 0.94 4.84
C VAL A 111 -7.76 0.36 3.74
N GLU A 112 -8.38 -0.24 2.72
CA GLU A 112 -7.66 -0.85 1.60
C GLU A 112 -6.80 0.18 0.86
N MET A 113 -7.36 1.37 0.59
CA MET A 113 -6.65 2.41 -0.16
C MET A 113 -5.47 2.97 0.63
N GLU A 114 -5.61 3.10 1.94
CA GLU A 114 -4.52 3.53 2.82
C GLU A 114 -3.37 2.53 2.82
N ALA A 115 -3.66 1.23 2.89
CA ALA A 115 -2.65 0.19 2.84
C ALA A 115 -1.97 0.12 1.45
N LEU A 116 -2.74 0.18 0.37
CA LEU A 116 -2.22 0.19 -0.99
C LEU A 116 -1.36 1.43 -1.27
N THR A 117 -1.81 2.60 -0.81
CA THR A 117 -1.07 3.85 -0.96
C THR A 117 0.25 3.80 -0.18
N ALA A 118 0.22 3.29 1.05
CA ALA A 118 1.43 3.11 1.86
C ALA A 118 2.46 2.22 1.17
N ALA A 119 2.04 1.05 0.68
CA ALA A 119 2.93 0.13 -0.02
C ALA A 119 3.50 0.74 -1.30
N THR A 120 2.66 1.45 -2.07
CA THR A 120 3.06 2.11 -3.31
C THR A 120 4.11 3.19 -3.08
N VAL A 121 3.87 4.09 -2.12
CA VAL A 121 4.77 5.21 -1.83
C VAL A 121 6.07 4.71 -1.19
N ALA A 122 6.03 3.68 -0.37
CA ALA A 122 7.24 3.05 0.15
C ALA A 122 8.09 2.47 -1.00
N ALA A 123 7.49 1.76 -1.95
CA ALA A 123 8.20 1.25 -3.13
C ALA A 123 8.77 2.39 -4.00
N LEU A 124 7.99 3.45 -4.22
CA LEU A 124 8.43 4.62 -4.96
C LEU A 124 9.61 5.33 -4.26
N THR A 125 9.61 5.33 -2.93
CA THR A 125 10.70 5.89 -2.14
C THR A 125 11.98 5.07 -2.26
N VAL A 126 11.88 3.73 -2.27
CA VAL A 126 13.02 2.85 -2.57
C VAL A 126 13.58 3.19 -3.95
N TYR A 127 12.73 3.37 -4.95
CA TYR A 127 13.16 3.79 -6.29
C TYR A 127 13.89 5.14 -6.24
N ASP A 128 13.33 6.14 -5.59
CA ASP A 128 13.96 7.46 -5.49
C ASP A 128 15.33 7.41 -4.81
N MET A 129 15.44 6.63 -3.74
CA MET A 129 16.70 6.49 -2.99
C MET A 129 17.80 5.79 -3.79
N CYS A 130 17.45 4.89 -4.72
CA CYS A 130 18.39 4.04 -5.44
C CYS A 130 18.57 4.40 -6.93
N LYS A 131 17.76 5.30 -7.48
CA LYS A 131 17.75 5.62 -8.93
C LYS A 131 19.09 6.13 -9.46
N ALA A 132 19.92 6.72 -8.62
CA ALA A 132 21.24 7.21 -9.04
C ALA A 132 22.15 6.07 -9.51
N VAL A 133 21.97 4.85 -8.99
CA VAL A 133 22.76 3.66 -9.35
C VAL A 133 21.98 2.67 -10.20
N ASP A 134 20.65 2.74 -10.21
CA ASP A 134 19.80 1.77 -10.93
C ASP A 134 18.48 2.41 -11.37
N ARG A 135 18.44 2.96 -12.56
CA ARG A 135 17.22 3.55 -13.12
C ARG A 135 16.23 2.52 -13.67
N GLY A 136 16.69 1.30 -13.87
CA GLY A 136 15.89 0.22 -14.46
C GLY A 136 15.03 -0.55 -13.46
N MET A 137 14.96 -0.14 -12.21
CA MET A 137 14.11 -0.79 -11.22
C MET A 137 12.64 -0.76 -11.65
N VAL A 138 11.93 -1.83 -11.35
CA VAL A 138 10.52 -2.00 -11.71
C VAL A 138 9.70 -2.32 -10.47
N ILE A 139 8.68 -1.53 -10.23
CA ILE A 139 7.62 -1.90 -9.29
C ILE A 139 6.71 -2.87 -10.03
N ARG A 140 6.81 -4.17 -9.69
CA ARG A 140 6.18 -5.24 -10.46
C ARG A 140 4.71 -5.37 -10.19
N HIS A 141 4.32 -5.24 -8.93
CA HIS A 141 2.92 -5.28 -8.54
C HIS A 141 2.70 -4.54 -7.24
N VAL A 142 1.49 -4.06 -7.11
CA VAL A 142 0.90 -3.53 -5.90
C VAL A 142 -0.45 -4.21 -5.77
N GLN A 143 -0.71 -4.86 -4.65
CA GLN A 143 -1.93 -5.65 -4.50
C GLN A 143 -2.41 -5.70 -3.06
N LEU A 144 -3.72 -5.82 -2.90
CA LEU A 144 -4.32 -6.11 -1.61
C LEU A 144 -4.11 -7.60 -1.31
N LEU A 145 -3.64 -7.91 -0.11
CA LEU A 145 -3.47 -9.28 0.37
C LEU A 145 -4.63 -9.74 1.23
N GLU A 146 -5.13 -8.83 2.07
CA GLU A 146 -6.17 -9.18 3.04
C GLU A 146 -6.95 -7.93 3.43
N LYS A 147 -8.23 -8.11 3.70
CA LYS A 147 -9.04 -7.13 4.41
C LYS A 147 -9.98 -7.83 5.37
N ALA A 148 -10.26 -7.19 6.51
CA ALA A 148 -11.19 -7.68 7.51
C ALA A 148 -12.04 -6.54 8.07
N GLY A 149 -13.25 -6.88 8.48
CA GLY A 149 -14.23 -5.95 9.04
C GLY A 149 -15.25 -5.45 8.03
N GLY A 150 -16.36 -4.88 8.53
CA GLY A 150 -17.47 -4.41 7.73
C GLY A 150 -18.42 -5.52 7.27
N LYS A 151 -19.39 -5.19 6.41
CA LYS A 151 -20.40 -6.11 5.90
C LYS A 151 -19.85 -7.27 5.08
N SER A 152 -18.78 -7.04 4.32
CA SER A 152 -18.16 -8.04 3.48
C SER A 152 -17.27 -9.04 4.24
N GLY A 153 -17.10 -8.85 5.56
CA GLY A 153 -16.31 -9.75 6.40
C GLY A 153 -14.85 -9.80 6.03
N GLN A 154 -14.28 -11.00 6.02
CA GLN A 154 -12.87 -11.22 5.70
C GLN A 154 -12.69 -11.62 4.23
N TRP A 155 -11.71 -11.01 3.59
CA TRP A 155 -11.25 -11.40 2.27
C TRP A 155 -9.74 -11.61 2.32
N GLN A 156 -9.27 -12.68 1.68
CA GLN A 156 -7.85 -12.98 1.52
C GLN A 156 -7.56 -13.31 0.06
N ARG A 157 -6.40 -12.87 -0.41
CA ARG A 157 -5.92 -13.24 -1.75
C ARG A 157 -5.56 -14.71 -1.77
N GLY A 158 -6.08 -15.44 -2.77
CA GLY A 158 -5.75 -16.84 -2.98
C GLY A 158 -4.29 -17.05 -3.43
N ALA A 159 -3.82 -18.30 -3.34
CA ALA A 159 -2.46 -18.68 -3.69
C ALA A 159 -2.12 -18.42 -5.18
N THR A 160 -3.11 -18.30 -6.04
CA THR A 160 -2.97 -18.04 -7.49
C THR A 160 -2.90 -16.55 -7.84
N GLY A 161 -3.08 -15.67 -6.87
CA GLY A 161 -2.86 -14.23 -7.01
C GLY A 161 -3.89 -13.44 -7.81
N LEU A 162 -4.89 -14.06 -8.41
CA LEU A 162 -5.87 -13.41 -9.30
C LEU A 162 -7.32 -13.82 -9.00
N ASP A 163 -7.62 -14.17 -7.77
CA ASP A 163 -9.01 -14.45 -7.39
C ASP A 163 -9.76 -13.13 -7.24
N SER A 164 -10.72 -12.97 -8.13
CA SER A 164 -11.66 -11.86 -8.18
C SER A 164 -12.61 -11.84 -6.98
#